data_6cc7eae7a25cdbb188eb47aa75ce3fd4
#
_entry.id   6cc7eae7a25cdbb188eb47aa75ce3fd4
#
_cell.length_a   1.000
_cell.length_b   1.000
_cell.length_c   1.000
_cell.angle_alpha   90.00
_cell.angle_beta   90.00
_cell.angle_gamma   90.00
#
_symmetry.space_group_name_H-M   'P 1'
#
loop_
_entity.id
_entity.type
_entity.pdbx_description
1 polymer ?
#
loop_
_entity_poly.entity_id
_entity_poly.type
_entity_poly.pdbx_seq_one_letter_code
_entity_poly.pdbx_strand_id
1 'polypeptide(L)'
;LNTAPTSNVRQPTYLFLDLAIGRWIVQREGQGGLTSLAPVVELHYTTTPTSGTTTTSEQFSYWSGSQLGKTDYLNITGGFNGTINDDWQFGIGAALPLRTGPTTDSTSGFEWNSDRTFSWALMANLNYYFR
;
A
#
# COMPACT_ATOMS: atom_id res chain seq x y z
N LEU A 1 -30.24 -35.51 12.79
CA LEU A 1 -29.26 -35.12 11.74
C LEU A 1 -28.99 -33.65 11.91
N ASN A 2 -27.89 -33.29 12.61
CA ASN A 2 -27.41 -31.94 12.76
C ASN A 2 -26.65 -31.59 11.48
N THR A 3 -27.27 -30.86 10.57
CA THR A 3 -26.57 -30.24 9.46
C THR A 3 -25.73 -29.07 10.01
N ALA A 4 -24.42 -29.26 10.05
CA ALA A 4 -23.51 -28.17 10.38
C ALA A 4 -23.77 -27.02 9.42
N PRO A 5 -23.89 -25.75 9.91
CA PRO A 5 -24.04 -24.60 9.04
C PRO A 5 -22.80 -24.48 8.18
N THR A 6 -22.95 -24.54 6.87
CA THR A 6 -21.90 -24.26 5.90
C THR A 6 -21.62 -22.75 5.97
N SER A 7 -20.63 -22.37 6.76
CA SER A 7 -20.18 -20.99 6.84
C SER A 7 -19.37 -20.66 5.59
N ASN A 8 -19.96 -19.89 4.69
CA ASN A 8 -19.25 -19.35 3.54
C ASN A 8 -18.36 -18.17 3.98
N VAL A 9 -17.10 -18.46 4.27
CA VAL A 9 -16.10 -17.42 4.51
C VAL A 9 -15.73 -16.81 3.16
N ARG A 10 -16.02 -15.52 2.97
CA ARG A 10 -15.59 -14.76 1.78
C ARG A 10 -14.43 -13.86 2.15
N GLN A 11 -13.32 -14.00 1.41
CA GLN A 11 -12.22 -13.04 1.47
C GLN A 11 -12.56 -11.81 0.60
N PRO A 12 -12.16 -10.60 1.02
CA PRO A 12 -12.32 -9.41 0.19
C PRO A 12 -11.45 -9.50 -1.06
N THR A 13 -11.95 -8.99 -2.16
CA THR A 13 -11.15 -8.77 -3.37
C THR A 13 -10.50 -7.39 -3.27
N TYR A 14 -9.21 -7.30 -3.59
CA TYR A 14 -8.47 -6.03 -3.63
C TYR A 14 -8.26 -5.60 -5.07
N LEU A 15 -8.47 -4.32 -5.32
CA LEU A 15 -8.11 -3.63 -6.55
C LEU A 15 -7.00 -2.63 -6.24
N PHE A 16 -5.88 -2.74 -6.95
CA PHE A 16 -4.74 -1.84 -6.86
C PHE A 16 -4.62 -1.06 -8.17
N LEU A 17 -4.54 0.25 -8.07
CA LEU A 17 -4.31 1.16 -9.18
C LEU A 17 -3.15 2.08 -8.82
N ASP A 18 -2.09 2.02 -9.63
CA ASP A 18 -0.89 2.82 -9.44
C ASP A 18 -0.63 3.69 -10.66
N LEU A 19 -0.36 4.96 -10.41
CA LEU A 19 0.03 5.92 -11.44
C LEU A 19 1.34 6.57 -11.02
N ALA A 20 2.35 6.53 -11.88
CA ALA A 20 3.63 7.15 -11.64
C ALA A 20 4.00 8.13 -12.76
N ILE A 21 4.57 9.26 -12.40
CA ILE A 21 5.15 10.22 -13.33
C ILE A 21 6.53 10.67 -12.83
N GLY A 22 7.50 10.67 -13.73
CA GLY A 22 8.86 11.11 -13.43
C GLY A 22 9.55 11.65 -14.66
N ARG A 23 10.62 12.43 -14.46
CA ARG A 23 11.43 12.97 -15.55
C ARG A 23 12.89 13.00 -15.15
N TRP A 24 13.77 12.53 -16.05
CA TRP A 24 15.20 12.69 -15.86
C TRP A 24 15.60 14.17 -15.90
N ILE A 25 16.23 14.64 -14.83
CA ILE A 25 16.80 16.01 -14.72
C ILE A 25 18.32 15.99 -14.84
N VAL A 26 18.95 14.84 -14.53
CA VAL A 26 20.36 14.55 -14.79
C VAL A 26 20.44 13.23 -15.53
N GLN A 27 21.19 13.19 -16.62
CA GLN A 27 21.50 11.97 -17.37
C GLN A 27 22.88 12.15 -18.00
N ARG A 28 23.90 11.46 -17.47
CA ARG A 28 25.30 11.55 -17.89
C ARG A 28 25.90 10.17 -17.86
N GLU A 29 26.18 9.60 -18.99
CA GLU A 29 26.82 8.30 -19.09
C GLU A 29 28.35 8.41 -18.97
N GLY A 30 28.97 7.45 -18.25
CA GLY A 30 30.43 7.30 -18.17
C GLY A 30 31.17 8.41 -17.42
N GLN A 31 30.48 9.29 -16.70
CA GLN A 31 31.12 10.31 -15.86
C GLN A 31 31.02 9.89 -14.39
N GLY A 32 32.12 10.06 -13.64
CA GLY A 32 32.08 9.81 -12.19
C GLY A 32 31.13 10.74 -11.45
N GLY A 33 30.60 10.28 -10.31
CA GLY A 33 29.66 11.00 -9.47
C GLY A 33 28.20 10.69 -9.81
N LEU A 34 27.32 11.70 -9.70
CA LEU A 34 25.89 11.55 -9.99
C LEU A 34 25.67 11.42 -11.50
N THR A 35 25.35 10.22 -11.96
CA THR A 35 25.16 9.92 -13.38
C THR A 35 23.71 10.04 -13.83
N SER A 36 22.76 9.80 -12.93
CA SER A 36 21.35 10.06 -13.22
C SER A 36 20.58 10.56 -12.01
N LEU A 37 19.55 11.37 -12.25
CA LEU A 37 18.60 11.81 -11.23
C LEU A 37 17.24 12.08 -11.87
N ALA A 38 16.19 11.49 -11.29
CA ALA A 38 14.81 11.69 -11.68
C ALA A 38 13.92 11.93 -10.46
N PRO A 39 13.26 13.08 -10.32
CA PRO A 39 12.12 13.21 -9.44
C PRO A 39 10.97 12.32 -9.96
N VAL A 40 10.26 11.69 -9.02
CA VAL A 40 9.12 10.81 -9.30
C VAL A 40 7.99 11.16 -8.33
N VAL A 41 6.78 11.19 -8.85
CA VAL A 41 5.55 11.29 -8.06
C VAL A 41 4.67 10.10 -8.42
N GLU A 42 4.15 9.42 -7.42
CA GLU A 42 3.32 8.24 -7.57
C GLU A 42 2.02 8.41 -6.79
N LEU A 43 0.93 7.93 -7.36
CA LEU A 43 -0.38 7.88 -6.74
C LEU A 43 -0.80 6.42 -6.64
N HIS A 44 -1.05 5.96 -5.41
CA HIS A 44 -1.43 4.59 -5.10
C HIS A 44 -2.86 4.56 -4.58
N TYR A 45 -3.73 3.86 -5.27
CA TYR A 45 -5.10 3.65 -4.87
C TYR A 45 -5.40 2.18 -4.66
N THR A 46 -5.82 1.82 -3.46
CA THR A 46 -6.20 0.46 -3.10
C THR A 46 -7.63 0.46 -2.58
N THR A 47 -8.49 -0.35 -3.17
CA THR A 47 -9.88 -0.48 -2.73
C THR A 47 -10.34 -1.93 -2.70
N THR A 48 -11.32 -2.19 -1.84
CA THR A 48 -12.01 -3.49 -1.78
C THR A 48 -13.41 -3.34 -2.38
N PRO A 49 -13.66 -3.74 -3.64
CA PRO A 49 -14.98 -3.68 -4.26
C PRO A 49 -16.00 -4.62 -3.58
N THR A 50 -15.51 -5.66 -2.91
CA THR A 50 -16.36 -6.61 -2.14
C THR A 50 -15.88 -6.68 -0.71
N SER A 51 -16.82 -6.58 0.26
CA SER A 51 -16.53 -6.79 1.66
C SER A 51 -16.34 -8.28 1.98
N GLY A 52 -15.39 -8.59 2.86
CA GLY A 52 -15.26 -9.91 3.46
C GLY A 52 -16.42 -10.20 4.43
N THR A 53 -16.72 -11.46 4.65
CA THR A 53 -17.64 -11.90 5.70
C THR A 53 -16.85 -12.64 6.76
N THR A 54 -17.08 -12.30 8.03
CA THR A 54 -16.60 -13.06 9.18
C THR A 54 -17.70 -13.97 9.67
N THR A 55 -17.34 -15.21 10.02
CA THR A 55 -18.25 -16.12 10.71
C THR A 55 -17.77 -16.27 12.15
N THR A 56 -18.64 -15.97 13.09
CA THR A 56 -18.43 -16.28 14.52
C THR A 56 -19.18 -17.55 14.84
N SER A 57 -18.51 -18.49 15.52
CA SER A 57 -19.19 -19.64 16.11
C SER A 57 -19.49 -19.33 17.57
N GLU A 58 -20.75 -19.34 17.95
CA GLU A 58 -21.17 -19.13 19.34
C GLU A 58 -20.66 -20.22 20.29
N GLN A 59 -20.28 -21.38 19.75
CA GLN A 59 -19.88 -22.55 20.53
C GLN A 59 -18.37 -22.58 20.82
N PHE A 60 -17.58 -21.87 20.05
CA PHE A 60 -16.14 -21.74 20.25
C PHE A 60 -15.75 -20.30 19.96
N SER A 61 -15.11 -19.62 20.90
CA SER A 61 -14.66 -18.23 20.75
C SER A 61 -13.49 -18.08 19.76
N TYR A 62 -13.65 -18.55 18.52
CA TYR A 62 -12.67 -18.34 17.47
C TYR A 62 -13.28 -17.55 16.31
N TRP A 63 -12.41 -16.78 15.65
CA TRP A 63 -12.76 -15.94 14.52
C TRP A 63 -12.16 -16.54 13.26
N SER A 64 -12.95 -16.65 12.21
CA SER A 64 -12.49 -17.09 10.90
C SER A 64 -12.97 -16.12 9.83
N GLY A 65 -12.04 -15.64 8.98
CA GLY A 65 -12.32 -14.73 7.89
C GLY A 65 -11.62 -13.38 8.03
N SER A 66 -11.86 -12.48 7.09
CA SER A 66 -11.31 -11.11 7.13
C SER A 66 -12.23 -10.21 7.95
N GLN A 67 -11.69 -9.62 9.00
CA GLN A 67 -12.37 -8.61 9.82
C GLN A 67 -12.33 -7.22 9.15
N LEU A 68 -11.57 -7.09 8.05
CA LEU A 68 -11.50 -5.86 7.31
C LEU A 68 -12.79 -5.68 6.51
N GLY A 69 -13.54 -4.66 6.88
CA GLY A 69 -14.64 -4.16 6.09
C GLY A 69 -14.16 -3.64 4.73
N LYS A 70 -14.97 -2.83 4.09
CA LYS A 70 -14.56 -2.16 2.86
C LYS A 70 -13.42 -1.19 3.15
N THR A 71 -12.25 -1.43 2.56
CA THR A 71 -11.07 -0.56 2.66
C THR A 71 -10.90 0.27 1.41
N ASP A 72 -10.42 1.49 1.58
CA ASP A 72 -10.25 2.45 0.49
C ASP A 72 -9.08 3.39 0.84
N TYR A 73 -7.89 3.08 0.32
CA TYR A 73 -6.65 3.81 0.60
C TYR A 73 -6.22 4.60 -0.62
N LEU A 74 -5.92 5.87 -0.42
CA LEU A 74 -5.32 6.73 -1.43
C LEU A 74 -4.08 7.40 -0.85
N ASN A 75 -2.91 7.06 -1.40
CA ASN A 75 -1.63 7.59 -0.98
C ASN A 75 -0.94 8.30 -2.14
N ILE A 76 -0.18 9.33 -1.83
CA ILE A 76 0.75 9.96 -2.76
C ILE A 76 2.17 9.76 -2.26
N THR A 77 3.07 9.40 -3.17
CA THR A 77 4.50 9.31 -2.90
C THR A 77 5.25 10.29 -3.78
N GLY A 78 6.17 11.03 -3.20
CA GLY A 78 7.08 11.90 -3.93
C GLY A 78 8.51 11.62 -3.55
N GLY A 79 9.42 11.58 -4.53
CA GLY A 79 10.81 11.23 -4.26
C GLY A 79 11.74 11.45 -5.42
N PHE A 80 12.96 10.96 -5.25
CA PHE A 80 14.03 10.98 -6.25
C PHE A 80 14.64 9.60 -6.41
N ASN A 81 14.85 9.19 -7.64
CA ASN A 81 15.67 8.05 -8.02
C ASN A 81 16.90 8.53 -8.76
N GLY A 82 18.04 7.91 -8.51
CA GLY A 82 19.28 8.28 -9.17
C GLY A 82 20.33 7.20 -9.16
N THR A 83 21.40 7.41 -9.92
CA THR A 83 22.57 6.54 -9.97
C THR A 83 23.86 7.35 -9.73
N ILE A 84 24.81 6.71 -9.07
CA ILE A 84 26.13 7.25 -8.80
C ILE A 84 27.16 6.27 -9.40
N ASN A 85 28.08 6.78 -10.20
CA ASN A 85 29.13 6.02 -10.89
C ASN A 85 28.61 4.84 -11.72
N ASP A 86 27.35 4.86 -12.14
CA ASP A 86 26.64 3.79 -12.86
C ASP A 86 26.51 2.44 -12.10
N ASP A 87 27.10 2.32 -10.92
CA ASP A 87 27.08 1.10 -10.11
C ASP A 87 26.14 1.17 -8.92
N TRP A 88 25.93 2.38 -8.36
CA TRP A 88 25.06 2.59 -7.23
C TRP A 88 23.73 3.20 -7.66
N GLN A 89 22.65 2.53 -7.36
CA GLN A 89 21.30 3.06 -7.54
C GLN A 89 20.71 3.40 -6.17
N PHE A 90 20.18 4.62 -6.04
CA PHE A 90 19.48 5.03 -4.84
C PHE A 90 18.07 5.53 -5.15
N GLY A 91 17.20 5.39 -4.17
CA GLY A 91 15.89 6.02 -4.16
C GLY A 91 15.61 6.58 -2.77
N ILE A 92 15.06 7.77 -2.71
CA ILE A 92 14.58 8.40 -1.48
C ILE A 92 13.22 9.03 -1.75
N GLY A 93 12.26 8.84 -0.85
CA GLY A 93 10.92 9.39 -1.01
C GLY A 93 10.14 9.48 0.28
N ALA A 94 9.04 10.21 0.23
CA ALA A 94 8.08 10.32 1.29
C ALA A 94 6.68 9.97 0.77
N ALA A 95 5.93 9.21 1.55
CA ALA A 95 4.55 8.87 1.28
C ALA A 95 3.61 9.55 2.27
N LEU A 96 2.50 10.06 1.76
CA LEU A 96 1.44 10.72 2.52
C LEU A 96 0.09 10.11 2.16
N PRO A 97 -0.76 9.77 3.15
CA PRO A 97 -2.14 9.39 2.89
C PRO A 97 -2.95 10.63 2.49
N LEU A 98 -3.72 10.54 1.43
CA LEU A 98 -4.57 11.64 0.94
C LEU A 98 -5.98 11.60 1.55
N ARG A 99 -6.39 10.45 2.09
CA ARG A 99 -7.68 10.30 2.77
C ARG A 99 -7.48 10.27 4.27
N THR A 100 -8.32 11.00 4.99
CA THR A 100 -8.24 11.20 6.44
C THR A 100 -9.53 10.85 7.18
N GLY A 101 -10.53 10.29 6.51
CA GLY A 101 -11.83 10.00 7.10
C GLY A 101 -11.90 8.63 7.80
N PRO A 102 -12.66 8.49 8.89
CA PRO A 102 -12.97 7.19 9.46
C PRO A 102 -13.96 6.46 8.53
N THR A 103 -13.65 5.24 8.16
CA THR A 103 -14.65 4.32 7.59
C THR A 103 -15.45 3.76 8.75
N THR A 104 -16.62 4.30 8.98
CA THR A 104 -17.54 3.77 9.98
C THR A 104 -18.25 2.56 9.37
N ASP A 105 -17.83 1.36 9.72
CA ASP A 105 -18.65 0.19 9.49
C ASP A 105 -19.68 0.08 10.62
N SER A 106 -20.89 0.54 10.33
CA SER A 106 -22.00 0.63 11.28
C SER A 106 -22.54 -0.73 11.74
N THR A 107 -22.01 -1.84 11.21
CA THR A 107 -22.54 -3.19 11.45
C THR A 107 -21.88 -3.89 12.64
N SER A 108 -20.65 -3.52 13.02
CA SER A 108 -19.91 -4.24 14.07
C SER A 108 -19.68 -3.46 15.36
N GLY A 109 -20.02 -2.18 15.42
CA GLY A 109 -19.78 -1.32 16.58
C GLY A 109 -18.30 -1.05 16.89
N PHE A 110 -17.38 -1.54 16.06
CA PHE A 110 -15.96 -1.26 16.14
C PHE A 110 -15.60 -0.16 15.16
N GLU A 111 -15.19 0.99 15.67
CA GLU A 111 -14.61 2.06 14.86
C GLU A 111 -13.16 1.68 14.53
N TRP A 112 -12.95 1.14 13.33
CA TRP A 112 -11.61 1.03 12.78
C TRP A 112 -11.30 2.31 12.01
N ASN A 113 -10.35 3.09 12.49
CA ASN A 113 -9.74 4.17 11.72
C ASN A 113 -8.91 3.57 10.57
N SER A 114 -9.58 2.95 9.61
CA SER A 114 -8.94 2.10 8.60
C SER A 114 -8.26 2.87 7.48
N ASP A 115 -8.55 4.16 7.31
CA ASP A 115 -8.00 4.95 6.20
C ASP A 115 -6.60 5.47 6.46
N ARG A 116 -6.07 5.30 7.68
CA ARG A 116 -4.76 5.77 8.09
C ARG A 116 -3.96 4.70 8.79
N THR A 117 -3.20 3.93 8.05
CA THR A 117 -2.18 3.05 8.64
C THR A 117 -0.95 3.82 9.10
N PHE A 118 -0.73 5.03 8.56
CA PHE A 118 0.39 5.92 8.92
C PHE A 118 0.01 7.38 8.64
N SER A 119 0.69 8.33 9.30
CA SER A 119 0.54 9.77 9.03
C SER A 119 1.46 10.24 7.91
N TRP A 120 2.64 9.69 7.85
CA TRP A 120 3.64 9.86 6.80
C TRP A 120 4.65 8.72 6.89
N ALA A 121 5.32 8.43 5.80
CA ALA A 121 6.40 7.44 5.77
C ALA A 121 7.57 7.97 4.94
N LEU A 122 8.80 7.72 5.39
CA LEU A 122 10.01 7.92 4.61
C LEU A 122 10.49 6.58 4.10
N MET A 123 10.92 6.56 2.85
CA MET A 123 11.46 5.39 2.19
C MET A 123 12.83 5.72 1.61
N ALA A 124 13.77 4.81 1.78
CA ALA A 124 15.08 4.89 1.14
C ALA A 124 15.50 3.50 0.69
N ASN A 125 16.08 3.42 -0.48
CA ASN A 125 16.72 2.20 -1.00
C ASN A 125 18.09 2.52 -1.54
N LEU A 126 18.98 1.53 -1.50
CA LEU A 126 20.31 1.60 -2.06
C LEU A 126 20.65 0.24 -2.63
N ASN A 127 20.97 0.19 -3.92
CA ASN A 127 21.37 -1.03 -4.62
C ASN A 127 22.77 -0.84 -5.23
N TYR A 128 23.58 -1.89 -5.20
CA TYR A 128 24.87 -1.91 -5.85
C TYR A 128 24.88 -3.02 -6.92
N TYR A 129 25.31 -2.68 -8.11
CA TYR A 129 25.44 -3.60 -9.24
C TYR A 129 26.89 -4.04 -9.38
N PHE A 130 27.15 -5.31 -9.14
CA PHE A 130 28.44 -5.94 -9.42
C PHE A 130 28.56 -6.16 -10.94
N ARG A 131 29.64 -5.69 -11.52
CA ARG A 131 29.99 -5.91 -12.93
C ARG A 131 31.18 -6.83 -13.06
#